data_affaa50f1198bd58942fc44aadf5403e
#
_entry.id   affaa50f1198bd58942fc44aadf5403e
#
_cell.length_a   1.000
_cell.length_b   1.000
_cell.length_c   1.000
_cell.angle_alpha   90.00
_cell.angle_beta   90.00
_cell.angle_gamma   90.00
#
_symmetry.space_group_name_H-M   'P 1'
#
loop_
_entity.id
_entity.type
_entity.pdbx_description
1 polymer ?
#
loop_
_entity_poly.entity_id
_entity_poly.type
_entity_poly.pdbx_seq_one_letter_code
_entity_poly.pdbx_strand_id
1 'polypeptide(L)'
;MYTVIVKKKALKELDAVPKKYYTALRDAIDGLAENPRPAGCKKLIGSDNDYRIRVGTYRILYTIEDNILTITVVKVAHRKDAYS
;
A
#
# COMPACT_ATOMS: atom_id res chain seq x y z
N MET A 1 15.93 -5.38 4.33
CA MET A 1 15.11 -4.60 3.39
C MET A 1 14.16 -5.49 2.62
N TYR A 2 12.93 -5.09 2.47
CA TYR A 2 11.93 -5.85 1.71
C TYR A 2 11.94 -5.42 0.25
N THR A 3 11.61 -6.34 -0.65
CA THR A 3 11.34 -6.03 -2.05
C THR A 3 9.88 -5.58 -2.16
N VAL A 4 9.64 -4.43 -2.79
CA VAL A 4 8.28 -3.92 -2.98
C VAL A 4 7.88 -4.12 -4.44
N ILE A 5 6.79 -4.86 -4.62
CA ILE A 5 6.19 -5.12 -5.93
C ILE A 5 4.85 -4.40 -5.97
N VAL A 6 4.60 -3.64 -7.02
CA VAL A 6 3.30 -2.96 -7.21
C VAL A 6 2.58 -3.69 -8.33
N LYS A 7 1.44 -4.30 -8.02
CA LYS A 7 0.64 -5.00 -9.03
C LYS A 7 0.20 -4.01 -10.12
N LYS A 8 0.04 -4.51 -11.33
CA LYS A 8 -0.33 -3.71 -12.48
C LYS A 8 -1.58 -2.86 -12.23
N LYS A 9 -2.60 -3.45 -11.62
CA LYS A 9 -3.82 -2.74 -11.27
C LYS A 9 -3.55 -1.60 -10.30
N ALA A 10 -2.77 -1.85 -9.26
CA ALA A 10 -2.40 -0.84 -8.28
C ALA A 10 -1.57 0.27 -8.91
N LEU A 11 -0.68 -0.08 -9.82
CA LEU A 11 0.13 0.91 -10.53
C LEU A 11 -0.75 1.84 -11.37
N LYS A 12 -1.75 1.30 -12.05
CA LYS A 12 -2.71 2.11 -12.81
C LYS A 12 -3.52 3.02 -11.90
N GLU A 13 -3.94 2.51 -10.75
CA GLU A 13 -4.66 3.32 -9.77
C GLU A 13 -3.80 4.46 -9.25
N LEU A 14 -2.54 4.18 -8.96
CA LEU A 14 -1.59 5.20 -8.51
C LEU A 14 -1.39 6.28 -9.59
N ASP A 15 -1.25 5.88 -10.84
CA ASP A 15 -1.06 6.82 -11.94
C ASP A 15 -2.28 7.71 -12.18
N ALA A 16 -3.45 7.26 -11.74
CA ALA A 16 -4.70 8.00 -11.92
C ALA A 16 -4.97 9.03 -10.81
N VAL A 17 -4.22 9.00 -9.70
CA VAL A 17 -4.46 9.98 -8.63
C VAL A 17 -3.97 11.36 -9.05
N PRO A 18 -4.60 12.44 -8.52
CA PRO A 18 -4.09 13.80 -8.78
C PRO A 18 -2.63 13.95 -8.37
N LYS A 19 -1.88 14.72 -9.15
CA LYS A 19 -0.43 14.88 -8.92
C LYS A 19 -0.06 15.32 -7.51
N LYS A 20 -0.90 16.13 -6.89
CA LYS A 20 -0.62 16.61 -5.53
C LYS A 20 -0.59 15.50 -4.48
N TYR A 21 -1.19 14.35 -4.78
CA TYR A 21 -1.18 13.19 -3.88
C TYR A 21 -0.18 12.13 -4.29
N TYR A 22 0.25 12.16 -5.54
CA TYR A 22 1.11 11.12 -6.12
C TYR A 22 2.42 10.94 -5.34
N THR A 23 3.12 12.04 -5.07
CA THR A 23 4.40 11.97 -4.39
C THR A 23 4.28 11.38 -2.98
N ALA A 24 3.26 11.79 -2.23
CA ALA A 24 3.05 11.25 -0.88
C ALA A 24 2.74 9.76 -0.92
N LEU A 25 1.91 9.32 -1.87
CA LEU A 25 1.58 7.91 -2.04
C LEU A 25 2.81 7.11 -2.45
N ARG A 26 3.58 7.62 -3.40
CA ARG A 26 4.79 6.96 -3.86
C ARG A 26 5.83 6.82 -2.75
N ASP A 27 6.02 7.88 -1.98
CA ASP A 27 6.96 7.86 -0.85
C ASP A 27 6.52 6.85 0.21
N ALA A 28 5.22 6.75 0.48
CA ALA A 28 4.71 5.78 1.43
C ALA A 28 4.94 4.35 0.96
N ILE A 29 4.74 4.08 -0.34
CA ILE A 29 4.99 2.76 -0.92
C ILE A 29 6.49 2.42 -0.83
N ASP A 30 7.35 3.36 -1.23
CA ASP A 30 8.79 3.14 -1.19
C ASP A 30 9.29 2.91 0.24
N GLY A 31 8.70 3.58 1.21
CA GLY A 31 9.06 3.42 2.62
C GLY A 31 8.76 2.05 3.20
N LEU A 32 7.85 1.29 2.59
CA LEU A 32 7.53 -0.06 3.04
C LEU A 32 8.72 -1.01 2.93
N ALA A 33 9.65 -0.73 2.03
CA ALA A 33 10.86 -1.55 1.88
C ALA A 33 11.70 -1.55 3.16
N GLU A 34 11.77 -0.43 3.86
CA GLU A 34 12.53 -0.29 5.10
C GLU A 34 11.69 -0.65 6.33
N ASN A 35 10.39 -0.33 6.30
CA ASN A 35 9.48 -0.57 7.41
C ASN A 35 8.12 -1.05 6.89
N PRO A 36 7.91 -2.36 6.82
CA PRO A 36 6.65 -2.91 6.28
C PRO A 36 5.43 -2.62 7.13
N ARG A 37 5.62 -2.29 8.39
CA ARG A 37 4.53 -2.00 9.33
C ARG A 37 4.72 -0.61 9.94
N PRO A 38 4.62 0.46 9.12
CA PRO A 38 4.81 1.81 9.64
C PRO A 38 3.71 2.20 10.62
N ALA A 39 3.95 3.26 11.38
CA ALA A 39 2.95 3.78 12.30
C ALA A 39 1.64 4.04 11.55
N GLY A 40 0.53 3.60 12.13
CA GLY A 40 -0.79 3.76 11.51
C GLY A 40 -1.18 2.64 10.56
N CYS A 41 -0.31 1.67 10.26
CA CYS A 41 -0.73 0.53 9.47
C CYS A 41 -1.65 -0.37 10.31
N LYS A 42 -2.57 -1.03 9.62
CA LYS A 42 -3.47 -1.98 10.25
C LYS A 42 -3.55 -3.26 9.45
N LYS A 43 -3.57 -4.38 10.16
CA LYS A 43 -3.81 -5.68 9.56
C LYS A 43 -5.29 -5.79 9.26
N LEU A 44 -5.63 -6.32 8.08
CA LEU A 44 -7.03 -6.49 7.69
C LEU A 44 -7.64 -7.71 8.38
N ILE A 45 -8.91 -7.57 8.78
CA ILE A 45 -9.64 -8.63 9.44
C ILE A 45 -9.84 -9.80 8.47
N GLY A 46 -9.61 -11.01 8.97
CA GLY A 46 -9.81 -12.23 8.18
C GLY A 46 -8.63 -12.62 7.31
N SER A 47 -7.51 -11.92 7.42
CA SER A 47 -6.32 -12.23 6.66
C SER A 47 -5.09 -12.22 7.57
N ASP A 48 -4.13 -13.09 7.27
CA ASP A 48 -2.88 -13.14 8.03
C ASP A 48 -1.82 -12.18 7.49
N ASN A 49 -1.90 -11.82 6.21
CA ASN A 49 -0.83 -11.09 5.54
C ASN A 49 -1.25 -9.75 4.93
N ASP A 50 -2.52 -9.43 4.97
CA ASP A 50 -3.04 -8.23 4.32
C ASP A 50 -3.06 -7.05 5.28
N TYR A 51 -2.53 -5.93 4.82
CA TYR A 51 -2.37 -4.71 5.61
C TYR A 51 -2.85 -3.50 4.84
N ARG A 52 -3.10 -2.44 5.57
CA ARG A 52 -3.55 -1.17 5.02
C ARG A 52 -2.80 -0.03 5.68
N ILE A 53 -2.38 0.97 4.89
CA ILE A 53 -1.91 2.26 5.41
C ILE A 53 -2.76 3.37 4.81
N ARG A 54 -2.92 4.44 5.57
CA ARG A 54 -3.61 5.64 5.13
C ARG A 54 -2.60 6.70 4.74
N VAL A 55 -2.84 7.36 3.60
CA VAL A 55 -2.04 8.49 3.15
C VAL A 55 -3.03 9.57 2.73
N GLY A 56 -3.27 10.53 3.64
CA GLY A 56 -4.33 11.52 3.43
C GLY A 56 -5.69 10.85 3.32
N THR A 57 -6.41 11.11 2.22
CA THR A 57 -7.70 10.50 1.95
C THR A 57 -7.60 9.20 1.16
N TYR A 58 -6.39 8.74 0.90
CA TYR A 58 -6.14 7.50 0.17
C TYR A 58 -5.74 6.37 1.09
N ARG A 59 -5.94 5.15 0.62
CA ARG A 59 -5.50 3.94 1.30
C ARG A 59 -4.70 3.09 0.35
N ILE A 60 -3.64 2.48 0.88
CA ILE A 60 -2.81 1.54 0.16
C ILE A 60 -3.01 0.19 0.83
N LEU A 61 -3.49 -0.79 0.05
CA LEU A 61 -3.64 -2.16 0.53
C LEU A 61 -2.47 -2.98 0.00
N TYR A 62 -1.84 -3.74 0.88
CA TYR A 62 -0.67 -4.50 0.51
C TYR A 62 -0.57 -5.78 1.34
N THR A 63 0.21 -6.73 0.84
CA THR A 63 0.51 -7.97 1.55
C THR A 63 1.95 -7.96 1.99
N ILE A 64 2.22 -8.61 3.12
CA ILE A 64 3.58 -8.79 3.62
C ILE A 64 3.86 -10.28 3.69
N GLU A 65 4.91 -10.73 3.02
CA GLU A 65 5.39 -12.09 3.10
C GLU A 65 6.78 -12.06 3.72
N ASP A 66 6.84 -12.18 5.05
CA ASP A 66 8.08 -12.04 5.82
C ASP A 66 9.12 -13.10 5.45
N ASN A 67 8.67 -14.31 5.16
CA ASN A 67 9.58 -15.42 4.85
C ASN A 67 10.38 -15.22 3.57
N ILE A 68 9.87 -14.38 2.65
CA ILE A 68 10.58 -14.07 1.40
C ILE A 68 10.88 -12.57 1.28
N LEU A 69 10.71 -11.82 2.36
CA LEU A 69 10.99 -10.39 2.44
C LEU A 69 10.37 -9.60 1.27
N THR A 70 9.10 -9.88 0.98
CA THR A 70 8.40 -9.29 -0.15
C THR A 70 7.11 -8.62 0.28
N ILE A 71 6.89 -7.42 -0.24
CA ILE A 71 5.64 -6.68 -0.08
C ILE A 71 5.02 -6.52 -1.45
N THR A 72 3.73 -6.82 -1.57
CA THR A 72 2.99 -6.65 -2.81
C THR A 72 1.89 -5.63 -2.58
N VAL A 73 1.97 -4.49 -3.27
CA VAL A 73 0.91 -3.48 -3.23
C VAL A 73 -0.19 -3.93 -4.18
N VAL A 74 -1.39 -4.15 -3.63
CA VAL A 74 -2.50 -4.72 -4.41
C VAL A 74 -3.55 -3.69 -4.79
N LYS A 75 -3.64 -2.57 -4.06
CA LYS A 75 -4.66 -1.56 -4.35
C LYS A 75 -4.23 -0.20 -3.84
N VAL A 76 -4.54 0.84 -4.63
CA VAL A 76 -4.44 2.25 -4.22
C VAL A 76 -5.78 2.86 -4.50
N ALA A 77 -6.49 3.36 -3.48
CA ALA A 77 -7.84 3.87 -3.67
C ALA A 77 -8.17 5.00 -2.71
N HIS A 78 -9.08 5.86 -3.13
CA HIS A 78 -9.66 6.86 -2.25
C HIS A 78 -10.40 6.12 -1.12
N ARG A 79 -10.43 6.70 0.07
CA ARG A 79 -11.05 6.06 1.24
C ARG A 79 -12.46 5.52 1.00
N LYS A 80 -13.22 6.13 0.09
CA LYS A 80 -14.58 5.70 -0.24
C LYS A 80 -14.59 4.38 -1.01
N ASP A 81 -13.53 4.07 -1.72
CA ASP A 81 -13.49 2.94 -2.64
C ASP A 81 -12.56 1.81 -2.18
N ALA A 82 -11.83 2.02 -1.08
CA ALA A 82 -10.77 1.09 -0.68
C ALA A 82 -11.28 -0.31 -0.31
N TYR A 83 -12.52 -0.41 0.13
CA TYR A 83 -13.11 -1.66 0.59
C TYR A 83 -14.31 -2.12 -0.24
N SER A 84 -14.49 -1.51 -1.39
CA SER A 84 -15.59 -1.86 -2.29
C SER A 84 -15.27 -3.09 -3.12
#